data_d1a9272d7bd7e1b41105849510bfaff7
#
_entry.id   d1a9272d7bd7e1b41105849510bfaff7
#
_cell.length_a   1.000
_cell.length_b   1.000
_cell.length_c   1.000
_cell.angle_alpha   90.00
_cell.angle_beta   90.00
_cell.angle_gamma   90.00
#
_symmetry.space_group_name_H-M   'P 1'
#
loop_
_entity.id
_entity.type
_entity.pdbx_description
1 polymer ?
#
loop_
_entity_poly.entity_id
_entity_poly.type
_entity_poly.pdbx_seq_one_letter_code
_entity_poly.pdbx_strand_id
1 'polypeptide(L)'
;MSLTAVLVPDTYDDIMTYLTASAKAAAQSCSGGSDGHTCGMNWFVDGWDGKYGLGEQMSALEVIQNLLASERAAPYTAKNGGSSTGSGNAGMGSTEESDKPLDLDKEIRLEHLLLQ
;
A
#
# COMPACT_ATOMS: atom_id res chain seq x y z
N MET A 1 0.29 -11.43 3.76
CA MET A 1 0.18 -11.36 5.23
C MET A 1 -0.96 -10.47 5.71
N SER A 2 -1.11 -9.23 5.24
CA SER A 2 -2.18 -8.35 5.71
C SER A 2 -3.59 -8.88 5.48
N LEU A 3 -3.84 -9.49 4.32
CA LEU A 3 -5.13 -10.11 4.01
C LEU A 3 -5.44 -11.27 4.94
N THR A 4 -4.44 -12.08 5.27
CA THR A 4 -4.57 -13.20 6.21
C THR A 4 -4.93 -12.70 7.60
N ALA A 5 -4.35 -11.61 8.07
CA ALA A 5 -4.67 -11.01 9.37
C ALA A 5 -6.15 -10.61 9.49
N VAL A 6 -6.75 -10.13 8.41
CA VAL A 6 -8.18 -9.76 8.38
C VAL A 6 -9.09 -10.98 8.34
N LEU A 7 -8.68 -12.04 7.64
CA LEU A 7 -9.51 -13.25 7.45
C LEU A 7 -9.40 -14.26 8.60
N VAL A 8 -8.32 -14.20 9.39
CA VAL A 8 -8.06 -15.13 10.51
C VAL A 8 -7.74 -14.30 11.76
N PRO A 9 -8.76 -13.82 12.48
CA PRO A 9 -8.59 -12.90 13.60
C PRO A 9 -7.69 -13.43 14.73
N ASP A 10 -7.71 -14.73 14.97
CA ASP A 10 -6.92 -15.35 16.06
C ASP A 10 -5.40 -15.25 15.85
N THR A 11 -4.95 -14.99 14.62
CA THR A 11 -3.54 -14.82 14.27
C THR A 11 -3.17 -13.35 14.01
N TYR A 12 -4.12 -12.44 14.20
CA TYR A 12 -3.93 -11.03 13.86
C TYR A 12 -2.76 -10.40 14.62
N ASP A 13 -2.71 -10.58 15.93
CA ASP A 13 -1.68 -9.96 16.77
C ASP A 13 -0.27 -10.47 16.44
N ASP A 14 -0.14 -11.77 16.18
CA ASP A 14 1.12 -12.36 15.77
C ASP A 14 1.59 -11.82 14.42
N ILE A 15 0.68 -11.77 13.44
CA ILE A 15 0.98 -11.24 12.11
C ILE A 15 1.37 -9.76 12.20
N MET A 16 0.66 -8.96 12.97
CA MET A 16 0.96 -7.54 13.12
C MET A 16 2.27 -7.28 13.82
N THR A 17 2.66 -8.13 14.76
CA THR A 17 3.96 -8.06 15.44
C THR A 17 5.10 -8.22 14.44
N TYR A 18 5.07 -9.26 13.61
CA TYR A 18 6.10 -9.50 12.59
C TYR A 18 6.07 -8.47 11.48
N LEU A 19 4.87 -8.06 11.08
CA LEU A 19 4.69 -7.04 10.03
C LEU A 19 5.26 -5.70 10.48
N THR A 20 5.00 -5.29 11.71
CA THR A 20 5.52 -4.04 12.27
C THR A 20 7.04 -4.05 12.37
N ALA A 21 7.63 -5.18 12.83
CA ALA A 21 9.08 -5.33 12.87
C ALA A 21 9.70 -5.24 11.47
N SER A 22 9.10 -5.92 10.49
CA SER A 22 9.56 -5.90 9.10
C SER A 22 9.43 -4.52 8.47
N ALA A 23 8.32 -3.83 8.69
CA ALA A 23 8.10 -2.48 8.17
C ALA A 23 9.08 -1.46 8.76
N LYS A 24 9.39 -1.60 10.05
CA LYS A 24 10.41 -0.77 10.70
C LYS A 24 11.79 -0.99 10.08
N ALA A 25 12.18 -2.24 9.88
CA ALA A 25 13.46 -2.58 9.25
C ALA A 25 13.53 -2.08 7.79
N ALA A 26 12.45 -2.22 7.03
CA ALA A 26 12.34 -1.68 5.68
C ALA A 26 12.48 -0.16 5.68
N ALA A 27 11.79 0.54 6.58
CA ALA A 27 11.88 2.00 6.70
C ALA A 27 13.30 2.47 7.04
N GLN A 28 14.02 1.77 7.92
CA GLN A 28 15.41 2.06 8.23
C GLN A 28 16.34 1.88 7.02
N SER A 29 16.07 0.88 6.17
CA SER A 29 16.83 0.67 4.93
C SER A 29 16.60 1.75 3.88
N CYS A 30 15.53 2.54 3.98
CA CYS A 30 15.19 3.62 3.05
C CYS A 30 15.89 4.95 3.43
N SER A 31 17.20 4.89 3.63
CA SER A 31 18.04 6.04 4.00
C SER A 31 19.15 6.32 2.98
N GLY A 32 19.08 5.68 1.82
CA GLY A 32 20.12 5.76 0.78
C GLY A 32 19.84 6.77 -0.33
N GLY A 33 20.73 6.75 -1.32
CA GLY A 33 20.67 7.63 -2.47
C GLY A 33 21.12 9.08 -2.16
N SER A 34 21.04 9.93 -3.16
CA SER A 34 21.39 11.35 -3.02
C SER A 34 20.33 12.16 -2.28
N ASP A 35 19.12 11.64 -2.21
CA ASP A 35 17.95 12.25 -1.56
C ASP A 35 17.66 11.69 -0.16
N GLY A 36 18.38 10.63 0.26
CA GLY A 36 18.18 9.98 1.55
C GLY A 36 16.92 9.12 1.65
N HIS A 37 16.30 8.75 0.54
CA HIS A 37 15.04 8.01 0.51
C HIS A 37 15.10 6.70 -0.28
N THR A 38 16.24 6.36 -0.86
CA THR A 38 16.41 5.11 -1.60
C THR A 38 16.43 3.92 -0.65
N CYS A 39 15.60 2.92 -0.90
CA CYS A 39 15.49 1.72 -0.08
C CYS A 39 16.50 0.65 -0.51
N GLY A 40 17.09 -0.01 0.49
CA GLY A 40 18.05 -1.09 0.29
C GLY A 40 17.40 -2.47 0.17
N MET A 41 18.21 -3.44 -0.26
CA MET A 41 17.78 -4.83 -0.42
C MET A 41 17.79 -5.59 0.90
N ASN A 42 18.74 -5.33 1.77
CA ASN A 42 18.96 -6.07 3.01
C ASN A 42 18.49 -5.27 4.22
N TRP A 43 17.36 -5.67 4.77
CA TRP A 43 16.74 -5.00 5.92
C TRP A 43 17.32 -5.43 7.28
N PHE A 44 18.28 -6.37 7.29
CA PHE A 44 18.95 -6.80 8.52
C PHE A 44 20.16 -5.94 8.89
N VAL A 45 20.57 -5.06 7.98
CA VAL A 45 21.62 -4.08 8.28
C VAL A 45 20.99 -2.79 8.82
N ASP A 46 21.73 -2.10 9.65
CA ASP A 46 21.30 -0.81 10.16
C ASP A 46 21.50 0.26 9.07
N GLY A 47 20.40 0.67 8.44
CA GLY A 47 20.40 1.65 7.36
C GLY A 47 20.51 1.04 5.95
N TRP A 48 20.97 1.83 5.02
CA TRP A 48 21.07 1.46 3.62
C TRP A 48 22.30 0.61 3.30
N ASP A 49 22.10 -0.49 2.58
CA ASP A 49 23.16 -1.45 2.22
C ASP A 49 23.91 -1.14 0.91
N GLY A 50 23.61 0.00 0.28
CA GLY A 50 24.23 0.39 -0.99
C GLY A 50 23.64 -0.27 -2.23
N LYS A 51 22.67 -1.17 -2.08
CA LYS A 51 21.98 -1.81 -3.19
C LYS A 51 20.61 -1.18 -3.35
N TYR A 52 20.21 -0.96 -4.57
CA TYR A 52 18.94 -0.31 -4.86
C TYR A 52 18.39 -0.75 -6.22
N GLY A 53 17.09 -0.62 -6.37
CA GLY A 53 16.38 -0.92 -7.60
C GLY A 53 14.88 -0.72 -7.41
N LEU A 54 14.14 -0.91 -8.47
CA LEU A 54 12.68 -0.80 -8.43
C LEU A 54 12.07 -1.85 -7.50
N GLY A 55 12.62 -3.08 -7.51
CA GLY A 55 12.13 -4.16 -6.67
C GLY A 55 12.28 -3.87 -5.19
N GLU A 56 13.41 -3.35 -4.77
CA GLU A 56 13.72 -2.98 -3.40
C GLU A 56 12.79 -1.86 -2.91
N GLN A 57 12.61 -0.84 -3.75
CA GLN A 57 11.72 0.28 -3.44
C GLN A 57 10.26 -0.16 -3.31
N MET A 58 9.77 -0.99 -4.21
CA MET A 58 8.41 -1.51 -4.18
C MET A 58 8.18 -2.45 -3.00
N SER A 59 9.15 -3.32 -2.69
CA SER A 59 9.04 -4.24 -1.55
C SER A 59 8.97 -3.50 -0.21
N ALA A 60 9.77 -2.46 -0.03
CA ALA A 60 9.73 -1.62 1.16
C ALA A 60 8.39 -0.88 1.26
N LEU A 61 7.92 -0.29 0.18
CA LEU A 61 6.63 0.39 0.14
C LEU A 61 5.48 -0.57 0.49
N GLU A 62 5.48 -1.77 -0.08
CA GLU A 62 4.42 -2.74 0.14
C GLU A 62 4.36 -3.19 1.60
N VAL A 63 5.48 -3.50 2.24
CA VAL A 63 5.48 -3.93 3.64
C VAL A 63 5.05 -2.81 4.58
N ILE A 64 5.44 -1.57 4.30
CA ILE A 64 5.05 -0.41 5.11
C ILE A 64 3.55 -0.11 4.97
N GLN A 65 3.02 -0.07 3.75
CA GLN A 65 1.60 0.21 3.53
C GLN A 65 0.68 -0.88 4.09
N ASN A 66 1.17 -2.12 4.25
CA ASN A 66 0.42 -3.20 4.87
C ASN A 66 0.05 -2.94 6.33
N LEU A 67 0.75 -2.03 7.01
CA LEU A 67 0.36 -1.58 8.36
C LEU A 67 -0.99 -0.87 8.38
N LEU A 68 -1.40 -0.29 7.24
CA LEU A 68 -2.69 0.39 7.09
C LEU A 68 -3.87 -0.56 6.79
N ALA A 69 -3.61 -1.86 6.70
CA ALA A 69 -4.64 -2.84 6.34
C ALA A 69 -5.79 -2.91 7.36
N SER A 70 -5.50 -2.67 8.64
CA SER A 70 -6.51 -2.66 9.71
C SER A 70 -7.48 -1.47 9.62
N GLU A 71 -7.09 -0.40 8.96
CA GLU A 71 -7.91 0.81 8.80
C GLU A 71 -8.86 0.72 7.61
N ARG A 72 -8.73 -0.34 6.80
CA ARG A 72 -9.54 -0.52 5.61
C ARG A 72 -10.67 -1.50 5.86
N ALA A 73 -11.76 -1.32 5.13
CA ALA A 73 -12.85 -2.28 5.10
C ALA A 73 -12.33 -3.67 4.70
N ALA A 74 -12.84 -4.70 5.34
CA ALA A 74 -12.52 -6.07 4.97
C ALA A 74 -12.87 -6.33 3.49
N PRO A 75 -12.07 -7.13 2.79
CA PRO A 75 -12.35 -7.47 1.40
C PRO A 75 -13.71 -8.18 1.28
N TYR A 76 -14.34 -8.00 0.13
CA TYR A 76 -15.60 -8.68 -0.16
C TYR A 76 -15.41 -10.18 -0.13
N THR A 77 -16.35 -10.87 0.51
CA THR A 77 -16.40 -12.32 0.56
C THR A 77 -17.60 -12.83 -0.26
N ALA A 78 -17.74 -14.14 -0.42
CA ALA A 78 -18.89 -14.73 -1.08
C ALA A 78 -20.23 -14.38 -0.39
N LYS A 79 -20.20 -13.96 0.88
CA LYS A 79 -21.40 -13.59 1.64
C LYS A 79 -21.80 -12.12 1.49
N ASN A 80 -20.85 -11.24 1.28
CA ASN A 80 -21.03 -9.78 1.21
C ASN A 80 -20.48 -9.15 -0.07
N GLY A 81 -19.94 -9.96 -0.95
CA GLY A 81 -19.54 -9.55 -2.29
C GLY A 81 -20.75 -9.33 -3.18
N GLY A 82 -20.63 -8.43 -4.13
CA GLY A 82 -21.67 -8.16 -5.10
C GLY A 82 -22.04 -9.45 -5.87
N SER A 83 -23.33 -9.75 -5.90
CA SER A 83 -23.83 -10.78 -6.81
C SER A 83 -23.79 -10.21 -8.23
N SER A 84 -23.09 -10.85 -9.12
CA SER A 84 -23.24 -10.60 -10.56
C SER A 84 -24.58 -11.18 -11.04
N THR A 85 -25.68 -10.58 -10.65
CA THR A 85 -26.99 -10.84 -11.24
C THR A 85 -27.19 -10.08 -12.54
N GLY A 86 -26.11 -9.59 -13.12
CA GLY A 86 -26.08 -8.96 -14.42
C GLY A 86 -25.91 -10.02 -15.51
N SER A 87 -26.89 -10.11 -16.38
CA SER A 87 -26.84 -10.80 -17.65
C SER A 87 -25.48 -10.57 -18.36
N GLY A 88 -24.65 -11.58 -18.37
CA GLY A 88 -23.77 -11.87 -19.48
C GLY A 88 -22.61 -10.95 -19.81
N ASN A 89 -22.13 -10.06 -18.94
CA ASN A 89 -20.88 -9.35 -19.19
C ASN A 89 -19.92 -9.48 -17.99
N ALA A 90 -19.52 -10.72 -17.73
CA ALA A 90 -18.43 -10.98 -16.81
C ALA A 90 -17.14 -10.48 -17.44
N GLY A 91 -16.68 -9.29 -17.05
CA GLY A 91 -15.37 -8.85 -17.47
C GLY A 91 -15.12 -7.34 -17.52
N MET A 92 -16.14 -6.53 -17.38
CA MET A 92 -15.89 -5.10 -17.21
C MET A 92 -16.33 -4.68 -15.81
N GLY A 93 -15.34 -4.54 -14.93
CA GLY A 93 -15.51 -3.70 -13.77
C GLY A 93 -16.09 -2.38 -14.26
N SER A 94 -17.22 -1.99 -13.72
CA SER A 94 -17.83 -0.70 -14.04
C SER A 94 -16.82 0.40 -13.77
N THR A 95 -16.21 0.87 -14.80
CA THR A 95 -15.46 2.12 -14.85
C THR A 95 -16.44 3.28 -14.93
N GLU A 96 -17.35 3.38 -13.95
CA GLU A 96 -18.26 4.52 -13.91
C GLU A 96 -17.71 5.70 -13.11
N GLU A 97 -16.45 5.65 -12.69
CA GLU A 97 -15.84 6.77 -11.96
C GLU A 97 -14.64 7.40 -12.65
N SER A 98 -14.36 7.04 -13.89
CA SER A 98 -13.21 7.62 -14.61
C SER A 98 -13.59 8.68 -15.67
N ASP A 99 -14.85 9.04 -15.80
CA ASP A 99 -15.29 10.09 -16.75
C ASP A 99 -15.53 11.47 -16.09
N LYS A 100 -15.11 11.65 -14.86
CA LYS A 100 -14.89 13.02 -14.40
C LYS A 100 -13.53 13.48 -14.89
N PRO A 101 -13.45 14.45 -15.80
CA PRO A 101 -12.17 15.05 -16.12
C PRO A 101 -11.56 15.54 -14.81
N LEU A 102 -10.34 15.08 -14.53
CA LEU A 102 -9.52 15.62 -13.46
C LEU A 102 -9.50 17.12 -13.64
N ASP A 103 -10.14 17.84 -12.72
CA ASP A 103 -10.10 19.28 -12.68
C ASP A 103 -8.71 19.69 -12.19
N LEU A 104 -7.75 19.68 -13.12
CA LEU A 104 -6.37 20.07 -12.91
C LEU A 104 -6.27 21.48 -12.31
N ASP A 105 -7.25 22.34 -12.54
CA ASP A 105 -7.30 23.68 -11.95
C ASP A 105 -7.55 23.65 -10.44
N LYS A 106 -8.20 22.59 -9.94
CA LYS A 106 -8.46 22.43 -8.51
C LYS A 106 -7.25 21.94 -7.74
N GLU A 107 -6.47 21.05 -8.34
CA GLU A 107 -5.23 20.56 -7.72
C GLU A 107 -4.14 21.63 -7.71
N ILE A 108 -3.98 22.37 -8.79
CA ILE A 108 -3.04 23.50 -8.87
C ILE A 108 -3.39 24.59 -7.87
N ARG A 109 -4.67 24.79 -7.59
CA ARG A 109 -5.13 25.77 -6.59
C ARG A 109 -4.89 25.34 -5.16
N LEU A 110 -4.94 24.03 -4.88
CA LEU A 110 -4.61 23.46 -3.56
C LEU A 110 -3.11 23.51 -3.27
N GLU A 111 -2.26 23.24 -4.25
CA GLU A 111 -0.81 23.39 -4.09
C GLU A 111 -0.40 24.85 -3.87
N HIS A 112 -1.07 25.79 -4.52
CA HIS A 112 -0.77 27.21 -4.36
C HIS A 112 -1.19 27.75 -2.99
N LEU A 113 -2.22 27.17 -2.36
CA LEU A 113 -2.67 27.50 -1.00
C LEU A 113 -1.80 26.88 0.10
N LEU A 114 -1.10 25.79 -0.19
CA LEU A 114 -0.19 25.12 0.75
C LEU A 114 1.21 25.74 0.78
N LEU A 115 1.57 26.59 -0.18
CA LEU A 115 2.85 27.28 -0.31
C LEU A 115 2.85 28.72 0.23
N GLN A 116 1.73 29.18 0.82
CA GLN A 116 1.61 30.46 1.54
C GLN A 116 1.53 30.22 3.04
#